data_297c94d0a9cc7cf4b8fd8b3f88ca91ec
#
_entry.id   297c94d0a9cc7cf4b8fd8b3f88ca91ec
#
_cell.length_a   1.000
_cell.length_b   1.000
_cell.length_c   1.000
_cell.angle_alpha   90.00
_cell.angle_beta   90.00
_cell.angle_gamma   90.00
#
_symmetry.space_group_name_H-M   'P 1'
#
loop_
_entity.id
_entity.type
_entity.pdbx_description
1 polymer ?
#
loop_
_entity_poly.entity_id
_entity_poly.type
_entity_poly.pdbx_seq_one_letter_code
_entity_poly.pdbx_strand_id
1 'polypeptide(L)'
;MKVVHLAILLFLXGSCGVDQESKVSIPTETDLKSSDLINTIXSSDSHPEKKFPSSWSVTSETLKGGKQEGVELVTIDNGKLEIRLIPTRGMGILDVKMGXIRLGWDSPVKEVVHPSHIDLESRGGLGWLEGFNEWMVRCGXEFAGHPGTDQXINNTGDPATLNLTLHGKIQNIPASNYXILIDPAPPHRIRVRGTVYESFFYGPXLKLVTEVSTIPGSDTFQISDQIANEGSSAQEFQLIYHGNYGSSILEKDATVYAPASSVTPMNQNAARNIENWSTYLGPTEGFIEQVYLLEPXGDENSSTMALLVNANADLATSVRWNVTELPYLTIWKNTASIEDGYVTGIEPATGFPFNRMVERRYGRVPKLSAGETRSFTLDFGIHLGNDQVGELIXEATDRQSSTPLQIIKQPPATE
;
A
#
# COMPACT_ATOMS: atom_id res chain seq x y z
N MET A 1 -55.67 8.90 50.77
CA MET A 1 -55.20 7.92 49.76
C MET A 1 -55.46 8.48 48.37
N LYS A 2 -54.42 8.98 47.75
CA LYS A 2 -54.53 9.52 46.38
C LYS A 2 -53.82 8.54 45.48
N VAL A 3 -54.53 8.00 44.54
CA VAL A 3 -53.97 7.09 43.51
C VAL A 3 -53.42 7.95 42.41
N VAL A 4 -52.12 7.82 42.17
CA VAL A 4 -51.48 8.52 41.05
C VAL A 4 -51.50 7.58 39.84
N HIS A 5 -52.16 8.05 38.80
CA HIS A 5 -52.16 7.32 37.51
C HIS A 5 -50.91 7.71 36.73
N LEU A 6 -50.07 6.74 36.43
CA LEU A 6 -48.91 6.95 35.60
C LEU A 6 -49.32 6.71 34.14
N ALA A 7 -49.34 7.77 33.36
CA ALA A 7 -49.60 7.64 31.93
C ALA A 7 -48.31 7.26 31.20
N ILE A 8 -48.32 6.09 30.56
CA ILE A 8 -47.24 5.66 29.74
C ILE A 8 -47.43 6.27 28.34
N LEU A 9 -46.57 7.22 27.97
CA LEU A 9 -46.53 7.75 26.64
C LEU A 9 -45.72 6.77 25.76
N LEU A 10 -46.37 6.12 24.84
CA LEU A 10 -45.68 5.34 23.80
C LEU A 10 -45.19 6.34 22.74
N PHE A 11 -43.90 6.51 22.69
CA PHE A 11 -43.27 7.17 21.55
C PHE A 11 -43.06 6.12 20.45
N LEU A 12 -43.83 6.30 19.41
CA LEU A 12 -43.58 5.55 18.18
C LEU A 12 -42.40 6.25 17.48
N UNK A 13 -41.21 5.83 17.62
CA UNK A 13 -40.27 6.27 16.98
C UNK A 13 -40.19 5.68 15.77
N GLY A 14 -40.33 6.37 14.92
CA GLY A 14 -40.05 5.97 13.57
C GLY A 14 -38.63 5.49 13.47
N SER A 15 -38.44 4.26 13.16
CA SER A 15 -37.11 3.74 12.91
C SER A 15 -36.60 4.35 11.62
N CYS A 16 -35.71 5.33 11.76
CA CYS A 16 -34.81 5.65 10.69
C CYS A 16 -33.90 4.40 10.59
N GLY A 17 -34.02 3.67 9.52
CA GLY A 17 -33.18 2.48 9.30
C GLY A 17 -31.74 2.93 9.20
N VAL A 18 -31.03 2.75 10.28
CA VAL A 18 -29.57 2.65 10.19
C VAL A 18 -29.37 1.35 9.43
N ASP A 19 -28.88 1.44 8.22
CA ASP A 19 -28.39 0.26 7.53
C ASP A 19 -27.43 -0.42 8.51
N GLN A 20 -27.91 -1.45 9.14
CA GLN A 20 -27.04 -2.41 9.77
C GLN A 20 -26.19 -2.93 8.61
N GLU A 21 -24.94 -2.51 8.59
CA GLU A 21 -23.95 -3.28 7.87
C GLU A 21 -24.22 -4.71 8.34
N SER A 22 -24.83 -5.49 7.46
CA SER A 22 -25.01 -6.89 7.74
C SER A 22 -23.62 -7.43 8.00
N LYS A 23 -23.38 -7.88 9.20
CA LYS A 23 -22.20 -8.68 9.49
C LYS A 23 -22.32 -9.90 8.61
N VAL A 24 -21.73 -9.78 7.43
CA VAL A 24 -21.72 -10.88 6.48
C VAL A 24 -20.97 -12.01 7.16
N SER A 25 -21.70 -13.04 7.56
CA SER A 25 -21.05 -14.21 8.14
C SER A 25 -20.20 -14.84 7.05
N ILE A 26 -18.91 -14.89 7.31
CA ILE A 26 -17.97 -15.47 6.35
C ILE A 26 -18.08 -17.00 6.52
N PRO A 27 -18.52 -17.72 5.49
CA PRO A 27 -18.80 -19.14 5.66
C PRO A 27 -17.56 -20.02 5.71
N THR A 28 -16.43 -19.52 5.20
CA THR A 28 -15.22 -20.34 5.09
C THR A 28 -14.01 -19.50 5.50
N GLU A 29 -13.28 -20.01 6.47
CA GLU A 29 -12.01 -19.44 6.90
C GLU A 29 -11.00 -20.56 7.03
N THR A 30 -9.82 -20.35 6.47
CA THR A 30 -8.74 -21.31 6.54
C THR A 30 -7.47 -20.62 7.02
N ASP A 31 -6.92 -21.11 8.11
CA ASP A 31 -5.63 -20.63 8.62
C ASP A 31 -4.50 -21.44 8.01
N LEU A 32 -3.56 -20.76 7.38
CA LEU A 32 -2.40 -21.41 6.80
C LEU A 32 -1.26 -21.50 7.80
N LYS A 33 -0.51 -22.58 7.71
CA LYS A 33 0.65 -22.81 8.57
C LYS A 33 1.93 -22.74 7.75
N SER A 34 2.96 -22.25 8.37
CA SER A 34 4.23 -21.98 7.69
C SER A 34 4.93 -23.23 7.15
N SER A 35 4.55 -24.41 7.62
CA SER A 35 5.17 -25.65 7.17
C SER A 35 4.60 -26.21 5.88
N ASP A 36 3.56 -25.60 5.36
CA ASP A 36 2.86 -26.15 4.19
C ASP A 36 3.68 -25.95 2.93
N LEU A 37 3.76 -27.00 2.14
CA LEU A 37 4.25 -26.94 0.77
C LEU A 37 3.19 -26.30 -0.10
N ILE A 38 3.36 -26.33 -1.44
CA ILE A 38 2.34 -25.77 -2.33
C ILE A 38 1.05 -26.57 -2.12
N ASN A 39 0.02 -25.88 -1.66
CA ASN A 39 -1.27 -26.50 -1.38
C ASN A 39 -2.38 -25.60 -1.93
N THR A 40 -3.42 -26.24 -2.46
CA THR A 40 -4.65 -25.51 -2.79
C THR A 40 -5.48 -25.42 -1.51
N ILE A 41 -5.58 -24.26 -0.93
CA ILE A 41 -6.27 -24.04 0.33
C ILE A 41 -7.75 -23.84 0.11
N UNK A 42 -8.07 -23.15 -0.86
CA UNK A 42 -9.36 -22.86 -1.13
C UNK A 42 -9.39 -22.68 -2.59
N SER A 43 -10.40 -23.08 -2.97
CA SER A 43 -10.63 -22.89 -4.40
C SER A 43 -12.12 -22.93 -4.70
N SER A 44 -12.49 -22.52 -5.93
CA SER A 44 -13.89 -22.62 -6.36
C SER A 44 -14.39 -24.05 -6.27
N ASP A 45 -13.53 -25.04 -6.48
CA ASP A 45 -13.94 -26.44 -6.37
C ASP A 45 -14.27 -26.87 -4.95
N SER A 46 -13.79 -26.12 -3.95
CA SER A 46 -14.10 -26.38 -2.54
C SER A 46 -15.52 -25.95 -2.15
N HIS A 47 -16.20 -25.24 -3.03
CA HIS A 47 -17.52 -24.65 -2.77
C HIS A 47 -18.50 -24.97 -3.92
N PRO A 48 -18.83 -26.25 -4.12
CA PRO A 48 -19.67 -26.63 -5.27
C PRO A 48 -21.08 -26.05 -5.21
N GLU A 49 -21.52 -25.59 -4.04
CA GLU A 49 -22.84 -24.98 -3.86
C GLU A 49 -22.90 -23.53 -4.36
N LYS A 50 -21.74 -22.92 -4.67
CA LYS A 50 -21.68 -21.52 -5.07
C LYS A 50 -21.39 -21.39 -6.57
N LYS A 51 -21.98 -20.35 -7.17
CA LYS A 51 -21.76 -20.03 -8.58
C LYS A 51 -20.85 -18.82 -8.67
N PHE A 52 -19.60 -19.06 -9.05
CA PHE A 52 -18.59 -18.00 -9.12
C PHE A 52 -18.53 -17.41 -10.53
N PRO A 53 -18.20 -16.11 -10.66
CA PRO A 53 -17.98 -15.51 -11.99
C PRO A 53 -16.85 -16.17 -12.77
N SER A 54 -15.89 -16.77 -12.08
CA SER A 54 -14.74 -17.45 -12.69
C SER A 54 -14.20 -18.46 -11.69
N SER A 55 -13.49 -19.47 -12.17
CA SER A 55 -12.71 -20.37 -11.30
C SER A 55 -11.63 -19.56 -10.59
N TRP A 56 -11.33 -19.97 -9.37
CA TRP A 56 -10.30 -19.30 -8.57
C TRP A 56 -9.63 -20.28 -7.61
N SER A 57 -8.44 -19.93 -7.16
CA SER A 57 -7.76 -20.70 -6.12
C SER A 57 -6.87 -19.77 -5.29
N VAL A 58 -6.61 -20.19 -4.06
CA VAL A 58 -5.57 -19.59 -3.21
C VAL A 58 -4.64 -20.72 -2.80
N THR A 59 -3.36 -20.56 -3.09
CA THR A 59 -2.35 -21.57 -2.78
C THR A 59 -1.22 -20.96 -1.96
N SER A 60 -0.48 -21.78 -1.26
CA SER A 60 0.69 -21.33 -0.51
C SER A 60 1.88 -22.22 -0.79
N GLU A 61 3.07 -21.64 -0.68
CA GLU A 61 4.31 -22.40 -0.75
C GLU A 61 5.35 -21.78 0.17
N THR A 62 6.30 -22.60 0.60
CA THR A 62 7.45 -22.12 1.36
C THR A 62 8.66 -22.13 0.42
N LEU A 63 9.27 -20.96 0.25
CA LEU A 63 10.42 -20.82 -0.64
C LEU A 63 11.65 -21.47 -0.04
N LYS A 64 12.56 -21.90 -0.88
CA LYS A 64 13.76 -22.65 -0.50
C LYS A 64 15.01 -22.03 -1.10
N GLY A 65 16.10 -22.16 -0.35
CA GLY A 65 17.43 -21.82 -0.83
C GLY A 65 17.82 -20.36 -0.64
N GLY A 66 19.08 -20.13 -0.31
CA GLY A 66 19.59 -18.77 -0.16
C GLY A 66 18.87 -17.98 0.90
N LYS A 67 18.76 -16.69 0.68
CA LYS A 67 18.11 -15.79 1.64
C LYS A 67 16.59 -15.93 1.65
N GLN A 68 16.01 -16.67 0.71
CA GLN A 68 14.56 -16.87 0.70
C GLN A 68 14.12 -18.13 1.45
N GLU A 69 15.05 -18.88 2.01
CA GLU A 69 14.72 -20.08 2.77
C GLU A 69 13.71 -19.76 3.87
N GLY A 70 12.55 -20.45 3.83
CA GLY A 70 11.52 -20.30 4.85
C GLY A 70 10.52 -19.19 4.60
N VAL A 71 10.63 -18.45 3.50
CA VAL A 71 9.67 -17.38 3.20
C VAL A 71 8.39 -18.00 2.65
N GLU A 72 7.25 -17.60 3.21
CA GLU A 72 5.95 -18.02 2.70
C GLU A 72 5.50 -17.13 1.56
N LEU A 73 4.95 -17.74 0.52
CA LEU A 73 4.38 -17.05 -0.63
C LEU A 73 2.97 -17.57 -0.82
N VAL A 74 1.98 -16.66 -0.87
CA VAL A 74 0.58 -17.01 -1.07
C VAL A 74 0.14 -16.43 -2.41
N THR A 75 -0.47 -17.26 -3.25
CA THR A 75 -0.94 -16.83 -4.57
C THR A 75 -2.46 -16.90 -4.63
N ILE A 76 -3.09 -15.75 -4.90
CA ILE A 76 -4.51 -15.67 -5.24
C ILE A 76 -4.60 -15.68 -6.76
N ASP A 77 -5.22 -16.72 -7.31
CA ASP A 77 -5.51 -16.77 -8.74
C ASP A 77 -7.02 -16.60 -8.89
N ASN A 78 -7.46 -15.45 -9.39
CA ASN A 78 -8.89 -15.17 -9.47
C ASN A 78 -9.48 -15.55 -10.86
N GLY A 79 -8.67 -16.22 -11.67
CA GLY A 79 -9.06 -16.59 -13.04
C GLY A 79 -8.59 -15.60 -14.10
N LYS A 80 -8.19 -14.41 -13.69
CA LYS A 80 -7.65 -13.38 -14.58
C LYS A 80 -6.35 -12.79 -14.04
N LEU A 81 -6.31 -12.54 -12.74
CA LEU A 81 -5.13 -12.03 -12.04
C LEU A 81 -4.50 -13.12 -11.20
N GLU A 82 -3.17 -13.11 -11.11
CA GLU A 82 -2.42 -13.84 -10.09
C GLU A 82 -1.77 -12.81 -9.17
N ILE A 83 -2.15 -12.83 -7.89
CA ILE A 83 -1.63 -11.90 -6.89
C ILE A 83 -0.77 -12.70 -5.92
N ARG A 84 0.52 -12.37 -5.81
CA ARG A 84 1.43 -13.11 -4.95
C ARG A 84 1.81 -12.29 -3.73
N LEU A 85 1.36 -12.74 -2.55
CA LEU A 85 1.60 -12.08 -1.27
C LEU A 85 2.73 -12.75 -0.51
N ILE A 86 3.38 -11.98 0.35
CA ILE A 86 4.51 -12.49 1.14
C ILE A 86 4.19 -12.29 2.63
N PRO A 87 3.50 -13.24 3.27
CA PRO A 87 3.21 -13.08 4.71
C PRO A 87 4.48 -12.89 5.56
N THR A 88 5.57 -13.55 5.19
CA THR A 88 6.83 -13.43 5.93
C THR A 88 7.43 -12.02 5.83
N ARG A 89 7.03 -11.25 4.83
CA ARG A 89 7.51 -9.88 4.65
C ARG A 89 6.32 -8.92 4.73
N GLY A 90 5.77 -8.77 5.95
CA GLY A 90 4.77 -7.76 6.27
C GLY A 90 3.48 -7.83 5.47
N MET A 91 3.15 -8.98 4.90
CA MET A 91 2.00 -9.12 4.00
C MET A 91 2.11 -8.24 2.76
N GLY A 92 3.34 -7.94 2.33
CA GLY A 92 3.54 -7.22 1.07
C GLY A 92 3.18 -8.07 -0.14
N ILE A 93 3.17 -7.45 -1.30
CA ILE A 93 2.80 -8.13 -2.55
C ILE A 93 4.02 -8.17 -3.46
N LEU A 94 4.45 -9.38 -3.79
CA LEU A 94 5.63 -9.55 -4.64
C LEU A 94 5.35 -9.04 -6.05
N ASP A 95 4.24 -9.50 -6.65
CA ASP A 95 3.82 -9.02 -7.95
C ASP A 95 2.36 -9.38 -8.19
N VAL A 96 1.80 -8.82 -9.27
CA VAL A 96 0.47 -9.15 -9.77
C VAL A 96 0.61 -9.37 -11.27
N LYS A 97 0.09 -10.48 -11.77
CA LYS A 97 0.19 -10.82 -13.21
C LYS A 97 -1.19 -10.93 -13.83
N MET A 98 -1.31 -10.40 -15.04
CA MET A 98 -2.45 -10.63 -15.91
C MET A 98 -1.91 -11.06 -17.27
N GLY A 99 -1.91 -12.33 -17.47
CA GLY A 99 -1.21 -12.84 -18.67
C GLY A 99 0.29 -12.49 -18.61
N UNK A 100 0.69 -11.83 -19.41
CA UNK A 100 1.95 -11.38 -19.56
C UNK A 100 2.29 -10.15 -18.91
N ILE A 101 1.28 -9.49 -18.56
CA ILE A 101 1.49 -8.17 -17.95
C ILE A 101 1.78 -8.35 -16.48
N ARG A 102 2.77 -7.63 -15.98
CA ARG A 102 3.19 -7.78 -14.58
C ARG A 102 3.24 -6.42 -13.90
N LEU A 103 2.56 -6.30 -12.76
CA LEU A 103 2.84 -5.25 -11.78
C LEU A 103 3.98 -5.79 -10.92
N GLY A 104 5.13 -5.14 -11.02
CA GLY A 104 6.35 -5.59 -10.39
C GLY A 104 7.53 -5.01 -11.15
N TRP A 105 8.74 -5.43 -10.79
CA TRP A 105 9.94 -4.89 -11.40
C TRP A 105 11.10 -5.86 -11.21
N ASP A 106 12.16 -5.64 -11.97
CA ASP A 106 13.34 -6.52 -11.96
C ASP A 106 14.42 -5.89 -11.10
N SER A 107 14.26 -6.04 -9.79
CA SER A 107 15.24 -5.55 -8.83
C SER A 107 16.56 -6.33 -8.97
N PRO A 108 17.71 -5.68 -8.70
CA PRO A 108 18.95 -6.44 -8.52
C PRO A 108 18.92 -7.37 -7.31
N VAL A 109 17.98 -7.20 -6.38
CA VAL A 109 17.78 -8.14 -5.27
C VAL A 109 16.92 -9.29 -5.80
N LYS A 110 17.55 -10.41 -6.09
CA LYS A 110 16.90 -11.49 -6.86
C LYS A 110 16.09 -12.46 -6.03
N GLU A 111 16.39 -12.60 -4.74
CA GLU A 111 15.69 -13.53 -3.87
C GLU A 111 14.64 -12.78 -3.03
N VAL A 112 13.56 -13.47 -2.68
CA VAL A 112 12.56 -12.93 -1.75
C VAL A 112 13.14 -13.10 -0.35
N VAL A 113 13.73 -12.05 0.18
CA VAL A 113 14.64 -12.13 1.32
C VAL A 113 13.88 -12.32 2.63
N HIS A 114 14.20 -13.37 3.39
CA HIS A 114 13.65 -13.56 4.72
C HIS A 114 14.12 -12.42 5.64
N PRO A 115 13.24 -11.83 6.45
CA PRO A 115 13.64 -10.71 7.32
C PRO A 115 14.84 -11.01 8.23
N SER A 116 15.07 -12.28 8.58
CA SER A 116 16.23 -12.63 9.41
C SER A 116 17.57 -12.26 8.76
N HIS A 117 17.60 -12.01 7.46
CA HIS A 117 18.82 -11.62 6.75
C HIS A 117 18.92 -10.10 6.58
N ILE A 118 17.98 -9.33 7.10
CA ILE A 118 17.95 -7.89 6.92
C ILE A 118 18.45 -7.21 8.18
N ASP A 119 19.50 -6.39 8.06
CA ASP A 119 19.96 -5.51 9.13
C ASP A 119 19.60 -4.09 8.72
N LEU A 120 18.53 -3.57 9.30
CA LEU A 120 18.03 -2.24 8.92
C LEU A 120 19.05 -1.14 9.15
N GLU A 121 20.02 -1.35 10.05
CA GLU A 121 21.02 -0.34 10.36
C GLU A 121 22.22 -0.37 9.41
N SER A 122 22.32 -1.36 8.53
CA SER A 122 23.48 -1.46 7.65
C SER A 122 23.56 -0.24 6.72
N ARG A 123 24.78 0.10 6.31
CA ARG A 123 25.07 1.19 5.38
C ARG A 123 24.44 2.52 5.84
N GLY A 124 24.52 2.81 7.15
CA GLY A 124 23.99 4.07 7.69
C GLY A 124 22.49 4.15 7.75
N GLY A 125 21.83 3.01 7.94
CA GLY A 125 20.38 2.97 8.07
C GLY A 125 19.66 2.64 6.77
N LEU A 126 20.35 2.08 5.79
CA LEU A 126 19.76 1.77 4.47
C LEU A 126 19.48 0.28 4.28
N GLY A 127 19.54 -0.51 5.37
CA GLY A 127 19.40 -1.97 5.25
C GLY A 127 18.09 -2.46 4.69
N TRP A 128 17.04 -1.66 4.73
CA TRP A 128 15.76 -1.96 4.10
C TRP A 128 15.95 -2.32 2.61
N LEU A 129 16.93 -1.70 1.96
CA LEU A 129 17.21 -1.94 0.55
C LEU A 129 17.78 -3.33 0.28
N GLU A 130 18.24 -4.05 1.31
CA GLU A 130 18.74 -5.42 1.13
C GLU A 130 17.65 -6.41 0.79
N GLY A 131 16.37 -6.03 1.01
CA GLY A 131 15.24 -6.89 0.65
C GLY A 131 14.31 -6.31 -0.39
N PHE A 132 14.64 -5.20 -1.00
CA PHE A 132 13.71 -4.40 -1.79
C PHE A 132 13.56 -4.95 -3.20
N ASN A 133 12.45 -5.66 -3.45
CA ASN A 133 12.15 -6.18 -4.79
C ASN A 133 10.65 -6.37 -5.05
N GLU A 134 9.80 -6.05 -4.09
CA GLU A 134 8.37 -6.31 -4.24
C GLU A 134 7.68 -5.23 -5.08
N TRP A 135 6.53 -5.58 -5.66
CA TRP A 135 5.67 -4.59 -6.29
C TRP A 135 5.12 -3.61 -5.25
N MET A 136 4.60 -4.13 -4.14
CA MET A 136 4.00 -3.27 -3.12
C MET A 136 4.60 -3.58 -1.77
N VAL A 137 5.24 -2.57 -1.20
CA VAL A 137 5.75 -2.62 0.17
C VAL A 137 5.14 -1.48 0.96
N ARG A 138 4.84 -1.73 2.24
CA ARG A 138 4.46 -0.66 3.15
C ARG A 138 5.73 -0.12 3.80
N CYS A 139 5.84 1.20 3.86
CA CYS A 139 6.88 1.86 4.64
C CYS A 139 6.21 2.38 5.90
N GLY A 140 6.76 2.07 7.04
CA GLY A 140 6.10 2.56 8.24
C GLY A 140 6.05 1.68 9.44
N UNK A 141 5.04 1.82 10.08
CA UNK A 141 4.27 1.95 11.09
C UNK A 141 4.90 2.87 12.06
N GLU A 142 5.91 2.77 12.72
CA GLU A 142 6.39 3.80 13.65
C GLU A 142 6.94 5.02 12.90
N PHE A 143 7.69 4.78 11.88
CA PHE A 143 8.25 5.84 11.05
C PHE A 143 8.45 5.32 9.63
N ALA A 144 8.63 6.26 8.70
CA ALA A 144 8.95 5.96 7.30
C ALA A 144 9.93 7.01 6.80
N GLY A 145 10.32 6.93 5.55
CA GLY A 145 11.16 7.93 4.92
C GLY A 145 12.63 7.74 5.18
N HIS A 146 13.39 8.78 4.91
CA HIS A 146 14.84 8.73 4.92
C HIS A 146 15.41 8.50 6.32
N PRO A 147 16.59 7.87 6.43
CA PRO A 147 17.21 7.66 7.74
C PRO A 147 17.66 8.98 8.38
N GLY A 148 17.86 8.94 9.69
CA GLY A 148 18.30 10.06 10.48
C GLY A 148 18.11 9.78 11.94
N THR A 149 17.95 10.83 12.73
CA THR A 149 17.73 10.68 14.17
C THR A 149 16.50 11.47 14.60
N ASP A 150 15.95 11.09 15.75
CA ASP A 150 14.87 11.80 16.40
C ASP A 150 15.11 11.77 17.90
N GLN A 151 14.36 12.60 18.61
CA GLN A 151 14.50 12.69 20.07
C GLN A 151 13.31 12.04 20.76
N UNK A 152 13.56 11.26 21.66
CA UNK A 152 12.59 10.59 22.40
C UNK A 152 12.82 10.93 23.83
N ILE A 153 11.81 10.58 24.65
CA ILE A 153 12.03 10.47 26.09
C ILE A 153 12.04 8.99 26.40
N ASN A 154 13.07 8.53 27.05
CA ASN A 154 13.25 7.08 27.27
C ASN A 154 12.43 6.60 28.48
N ASN A 155 12.56 5.33 28.78
CA ASN A 155 11.79 4.68 29.84
C ASN A 155 12.12 5.17 31.25
N THR A 156 13.21 5.90 31.41
CA THR A 156 13.55 6.50 32.70
C THR A 156 13.20 7.99 32.75
N GLY A 157 12.52 8.50 31.71
CA GLY A 157 12.10 9.89 31.65
C GLY A 157 13.19 10.84 31.18
N ASP A 158 14.28 10.33 30.64
CA ASP A 158 15.41 11.14 30.22
C ASP A 158 15.39 11.36 28.70
N PRO A 159 15.95 12.47 28.24
CA PRO A 159 16.12 12.65 26.80
C PRO A 159 17.01 11.57 26.21
N ALA A 160 16.65 11.09 25.04
CA ALA A 160 17.39 10.05 24.32
C ALA A 160 17.28 10.28 22.83
N THR A 161 18.19 9.71 22.07
CA THR A 161 18.20 9.79 20.62
C THR A 161 17.77 8.46 20.03
N LEU A 162 16.82 8.50 19.10
CA LEU A 162 16.35 7.33 18.36
C LEU A 162 16.93 7.39 16.95
N ASN A 163 17.58 6.32 16.53
CA ASN A 163 18.02 6.19 15.14
C ASN A 163 16.88 5.74 14.27
N LEU A 164 16.59 6.50 13.23
CA LEU A 164 15.56 6.16 12.26
C LEU A 164 16.23 5.56 11.03
N THR A 165 15.75 4.38 10.64
CA THR A 165 16.27 3.70 9.45
C THR A 165 15.32 3.93 8.28
N LEU A 166 15.80 3.69 7.07
CA LEU A 166 14.99 3.90 5.86
C LEU A 166 13.68 3.12 5.95
N HIS A 167 12.58 3.82 5.81
CA HIS A 167 11.23 3.30 5.61
C HIS A 167 10.68 2.42 6.73
N GLY A 168 11.30 2.43 7.91
CA GLY A 168 10.72 1.75 9.06
C GLY A 168 10.82 0.24 9.01
N LYS A 169 9.96 -0.42 9.77
CA LYS A 169 10.14 -1.84 10.06
C LYS A 169 9.05 -2.74 9.48
N ILE A 170 7.88 -2.20 9.16
CA ILE A 170 6.69 -3.06 8.94
C ILE A 170 6.88 -4.10 7.85
N GLN A 171 7.61 -3.76 6.77
CA GLN A 171 7.81 -4.68 5.66
C GLN A 171 8.70 -5.87 6.04
N ASN A 172 9.47 -5.74 7.10
CA ASN A 172 10.40 -6.79 7.54
C ASN A 172 9.93 -7.47 8.82
N ILE A 173 8.62 -7.47 9.07
CA ILE A 173 8.02 -8.19 10.21
C ILE A 173 7.10 -9.27 9.65
N PRO A 174 7.38 -10.53 9.97
CA PRO A 174 6.47 -11.60 9.51
C PRO A 174 5.08 -11.46 10.12
N ALA A 175 4.06 -11.78 9.33
CA ALA A 175 2.69 -11.84 9.84
C ALA A 175 2.58 -12.94 10.88
N SER A 176 1.81 -12.67 11.92
CA SER A 176 1.57 -13.67 12.98
C SER A 176 0.63 -14.76 12.50
N ASN A 177 -0.29 -14.42 11.61
CA ASN A 177 -1.26 -15.37 11.05
C ASN A 177 -1.86 -14.74 9.78
N TYR A 178 -2.48 -15.58 9.02
CA TYR A 178 -3.35 -15.12 7.94
C TYR A 178 -4.40 -16.18 7.63
N UNK A 179 -5.56 -15.73 7.02
CA UNK A 179 -6.65 -16.44 6.72
C UNK A 179 -7.11 -16.15 5.36
N ILE A 180 -7.83 -17.14 4.92
CA ILE A 180 -8.50 -16.98 3.64
C ILE A 180 -10.00 -16.98 3.87
N LEU A 181 -10.66 -15.95 3.34
CA LEU A 181 -12.09 -15.70 3.62
C LEU A 181 -12.78 -15.49 2.29
N ILE A 182 -13.98 -16.09 2.15
CA ILE A 182 -14.77 -15.97 0.94
C ILE A 182 -16.12 -15.38 1.33
N ASP A 183 -16.53 -14.27 0.70
CA ASP A 183 -17.83 -13.68 0.98
C ASP A 183 -18.95 -14.66 0.64
N PRO A 184 -19.94 -14.84 1.52
CA PRO A 184 -21.04 -15.79 1.24
C PRO A 184 -21.95 -15.33 0.11
N ALA A 185 -22.06 -14.03 -0.11
CA ALA A 185 -22.96 -13.49 -1.13
C ALA A 185 -22.21 -13.24 -2.43
N PRO A 186 -22.88 -13.39 -3.59
CA PRO A 186 -22.25 -13.00 -4.85
C PRO A 186 -21.83 -11.54 -4.81
N PRO A 187 -20.70 -11.17 -5.43
CA PRO A 187 -19.86 -11.95 -6.34
C PRO A 187 -18.76 -12.79 -5.65
N HIS A 188 -18.88 -13.01 -4.35
CA HIS A 188 -18.00 -13.93 -3.61
C HIS A 188 -16.56 -13.45 -3.61
N ARG A 189 -16.33 -12.26 -3.06
CA ARG A 189 -14.98 -11.70 -2.96
C ARG A 189 -14.06 -12.65 -2.17
N ILE A 190 -12.87 -12.85 -2.72
CA ILE A 190 -11.82 -13.66 -2.10
C ILE A 190 -10.93 -12.71 -1.29
N ARG A 191 -10.70 -13.02 -0.01
CA ARG A 191 -9.92 -12.18 0.90
C ARG A 191 -8.81 -13.00 1.54
N VAL A 192 -7.59 -12.44 1.54
CA VAL A 192 -6.51 -12.98 2.35
C VAL A 192 -6.19 -11.93 3.39
N ARG A 193 -6.49 -12.24 4.64
CA ARG A 193 -6.35 -11.30 5.77
C ARG A 193 -5.23 -11.77 6.68
N GLY A 194 -4.36 -10.84 7.08
CA GLY A 194 -3.27 -11.16 7.98
C GLY A 194 -3.07 -10.10 9.03
N THR A 195 -2.31 -10.46 10.07
CA THR A 195 -2.02 -9.58 11.20
C THR A 195 -0.52 -9.45 11.36
N VAL A 196 -0.04 -8.21 11.46
CA VAL A 196 1.38 -7.92 11.67
C VAL A 196 1.50 -7.00 12.88
N TYR A 197 2.32 -7.38 13.86
CA TYR A 197 2.53 -6.58 15.06
C TYR A 197 3.87 -5.84 14.97
N GLU A 198 3.82 -4.53 15.13
CA GLU A 198 5.03 -3.73 15.29
C GLU A 198 5.02 -3.21 16.72
N SER A 199 5.60 -3.97 17.62
CA SER A 199 5.50 -3.73 19.07
C SER A 199 6.88 -3.72 19.69
N PHE A 200 7.10 -2.76 20.56
CA PHE A 200 8.37 -2.60 21.25
C PHE A 200 8.09 -2.29 22.72
N PHE A 201 8.73 -3.04 23.63
CA PHE A 201 8.58 -2.77 25.05
C PHE A 201 9.17 -1.38 25.33
N TYR A 202 8.40 -0.49 25.88
CA TYR A 202 8.67 0.94 26.06
C TYR A 202 8.59 1.75 24.76
N GLY A 203 7.89 1.25 23.78
CA GLY A 203 7.75 1.94 22.50
C GLY A 203 6.37 1.75 21.91
N PRO A 204 6.23 1.80 20.63
CA PRO A 204 4.92 1.64 20.01
C PRO A 204 4.36 0.24 20.18
N UNK A 205 3.14 0.03 20.10
CA UNK A 205 2.41 -0.96 20.12
C UNK A 205 1.49 -0.97 19.07
N LEU A 206 1.88 -1.13 17.87
CA LEU A 206 1.03 -0.98 16.67
C LEU A 206 0.66 -2.34 16.10
N LYS A 207 -0.57 -2.43 15.60
CA LYS A 207 -1.08 -3.67 15.02
C LYS A 207 -1.65 -3.33 13.64
N LEU A 208 -1.16 -4.02 12.62
CA LEU A 208 -1.70 -3.93 11.26
C LEU A 208 -2.57 -5.16 11.01
N VAL A 209 -3.85 -4.94 10.66
CA VAL A 209 -4.69 -5.98 10.07
C VAL A 209 -4.87 -5.61 8.62
N THR A 210 -4.43 -6.48 7.73
CA THR A 210 -4.44 -6.20 6.31
C THR A 210 -5.21 -7.26 5.54
N GLU A 211 -5.98 -6.81 4.54
CA GLU A 211 -6.65 -7.69 3.60
C GLU A 211 -6.24 -7.34 2.19
N VAL A 212 -5.87 -8.37 1.43
CA VAL A 212 -5.78 -8.26 -0.03
C VAL A 212 -6.95 -9.05 -0.58
N SER A 213 -7.74 -8.43 -1.45
CA SER A 213 -8.97 -9.06 -1.92
C SER A 213 -9.22 -8.77 -3.39
N THR A 214 -9.99 -9.68 -4.02
CA THR A 214 -10.37 -9.54 -5.41
C THR A 214 -11.65 -10.34 -5.65
N ILE A 215 -12.32 -10.06 -6.76
CA ILE A 215 -13.52 -10.77 -7.18
C ILE A 215 -13.12 -11.77 -8.26
N PRO A 216 -13.64 -13.01 -8.22
CA PRO A 216 -13.30 -13.97 -9.28
C PRO A 216 -13.55 -13.40 -10.68
N GLY A 217 -12.53 -13.46 -11.53
CA GLY A 217 -12.61 -12.99 -12.92
C GLY A 217 -12.32 -11.50 -13.13
N SER A 218 -12.08 -10.75 -12.06
CA SER A 218 -11.88 -9.30 -12.14
C SER A 218 -10.45 -8.96 -12.57
N ASP A 219 -10.30 -7.80 -13.22
CA ASP A 219 -8.99 -7.19 -13.49
C ASP A 219 -8.59 -6.16 -12.42
N THR A 220 -9.31 -6.15 -11.28
CA THR A 220 -9.04 -5.25 -10.17
C THR A 220 -8.84 -6.02 -8.87
N PHE A 221 -8.18 -5.37 -7.91
CA PHE A 221 -8.00 -5.93 -6.58
C PHE A 221 -7.85 -4.78 -5.58
N GLN A 222 -7.91 -5.11 -4.30
CA GLN A 222 -7.96 -4.09 -3.25
C GLN A 222 -7.02 -4.45 -2.10
N ILE A 223 -6.38 -3.43 -1.54
CA ILE A 223 -5.73 -3.53 -0.23
C ILE A 223 -6.61 -2.76 0.75
N SER A 224 -6.97 -3.41 1.87
CA SER A 224 -7.74 -2.79 2.94
C SER A 224 -6.99 -3.02 4.23
N ASP A 225 -6.49 -1.94 4.83
CA ASP A 225 -5.64 -2.00 6.01
C ASP A 225 -6.28 -1.28 7.19
N GLN A 226 -6.08 -1.81 8.38
CA GLN A 226 -6.41 -1.13 9.63
C GLN A 226 -5.16 -1.12 10.50
N ILE A 227 -4.81 0.07 11.00
CA ILE A 227 -3.70 0.22 11.94
C ILE A 227 -4.29 0.63 13.28
N ALA A 228 -4.01 -0.17 14.31
CA ALA A 228 -4.50 0.08 15.66
C ALA A 228 -3.35 0.42 16.59
N ASN A 229 -3.58 1.42 17.44
CA ASN A 229 -2.68 1.73 18.54
C ASN A 229 -3.19 0.96 19.77
N GLU A 230 -2.50 -0.10 20.12
CA GLU A 230 -2.88 -0.93 21.28
C GLU A 230 -2.23 -0.46 22.58
N GLY A 231 -1.51 0.65 22.52
CA GLY A 231 -0.90 1.24 23.70
C GLY A 231 -1.87 2.13 24.46
N SER A 232 -1.41 2.65 25.59
CA SER A 232 -2.23 3.45 26.50
C SER A 232 -2.04 4.96 26.30
N SER A 233 -1.21 5.38 25.34
CA SER A 233 -0.99 6.79 25.05
C SER A 233 -0.98 6.99 23.54
N ALA A 234 -1.12 8.24 23.10
CA ALA A 234 -1.12 8.57 21.68
C ALA A 234 0.20 8.16 21.04
N GLN A 235 0.13 7.69 19.80
CA GLN A 235 1.29 7.19 19.07
C GLN A 235 1.34 7.83 17.68
N GLU A 236 2.47 8.44 17.36
CA GLU A 236 2.75 8.85 15.98
C GLU A 236 2.90 7.62 15.10
N PHE A 237 2.48 7.76 13.85
CA PHE A 237 2.75 6.73 12.85
C PHE A 237 2.94 7.36 11.49
N GLN A 238 3.58 6.62 10.58
CA GLN A 238 3.70 7.02 9.18
C GLN A 238 3.42 5.80 8.32
N LEU A 239 2.86 6.04 7.13
CA LEU A 239 2.52 4.97 6.21
C LEU A 239 2.67 5.45 4.78
N ILE A 240 3.51 4.73 4.02
CA ILE A 240 3.67 4.95 2.58
C ILE A 240 3.38 3.62 1.90
N TYR A 241 2.46 3.63 0.94
CA TYR A 241 2.22 2.48 0.07
C TYR A 241 3.14 2.62 -1.15
N HIS A 242 4.27 1.94 -1.09
CA HIS A 242 5.37 2.12 -2.05
C HIS A 242 5.21 1.15 -3.21
N GLY A 243 4.35 1.50 -4.16
CA GLY A 243 4.11 0.66 -5.32
C GLY A 243 5.20 0.86 -6.37
N ASN A 244 5.79 -0.23 -6.86
CA ASN A 244 7.00 -0.22 -7.68
C ASN A 244 6.71 -0.85 -9.04
N TYR A 245 6.85 -0.07 -10.11
CA TYR A 245 6.42 -0.47 -11.44
C TYR A 245 7.60 -0.44 -12.41
N GLY A 246 7.86 -1.59 -13.01
CA GLY A 246 8.87 -1.70 -14.04
C GLY A 246 8.24 -2.01 -15.40
N SER A 247 9.02 -2.60 -16.29
CA SER A 247 8.46 -3.15 -17.51
C SER A 247 7.50 -4.27 -17.10
N SER A 248 6.37 -4.43 -17.67
CA SER A 248 5.91 -4.16 -19.02
C SER A 248 5.18 -2.83 -19.25
N ILE A 249 4.90 -2.06 -18.21
CA ILE A 249 4.16 -0.79 -18.40
C ILE A 249 5.14 0.37 -18.47
N LEU A 250 6.14 0.40 -17.59
CA LEU A 250 7.15 1.44 -17.62
C LEU A 250 8.06 1.25 -18.82
N GLU A 251 8.22 2.30 -19.60
CA GLU A 251 9.07 2.30 -20.78
C GLU A 251 9.32 3.76 -21.19
N LYS A 252 10.21 3.96 -22.17
CA LYS A 252 10.41 5.29 -22.70
C LYS A 252 9.09 5.87 -23.17
N ASP A 253 8.83 7.12 -22.79
CA ASP A 253 7.61 7.88 -23.11
C ASP A 253 6.36 7.39 -22.39
N ALA A 254 6.48 6.51 -21.40
CA ALA A 254 5.38 6.27 -20.48
C ALA A 254 5.04 7.56 -19.71
N THR A 255 3.82 7.67 -19.24
CA THR A 255 3.34 8.87 -18.55
C THR A 255 2.61 8.48 -17.27
N VAL A 256 2.85 9.20 -16.18
CA VAL A 256 2.02 9.12 -14.99
C VAL A 256 1.01 10.26 -15.01
N TYR A 257 -0.25 9.93 -14.75
CA TYR A 257 -1.33 10.90 -14.60
C TYR A 257 -1.78 10.86 -13.15
N ALA A 258 -1.65 11.97 -12.45
CA ALA A 258 -2.00 12.04 -11.04
C ALA A 258 -2.54 13.44 -10.73
N PRO A 259 -3.88 13.60 -10.73
CA PRO A 259 -4.46 14.91 -10.47
C PRO A 259 -4.01 15.47 -9.13
N ALA A 260 -3.47 16.69 -9.15
CA ALA A 260 -2.86 17.26 -7.95
C ALA A 260 -2.95 18.79 -8.00
N SER A 261 -2.97 19.39 -6.81
CA SER A 261 -2.89 20.85 -6.70
C SER A 261 -1.47 21.35 -6.88
N SER A 262 -0.47 20.53 -6.55
CA SER A 262 0.93 20.94 -6.66
C SER A 262 1.84 19.75 -6.88
N VAL A 263 2.99 20.01 -7.51
CA VAL A 263 4.11 19.08 -7.58
C VAL A 263 5.39 19.84 -7.22
N THR A 264 6.18 19.24 -6.33
CA THR A 264 7.40 19.86 -5.78
C THR A 264 8.56 18.88 -5.96
N PRO A 265 9.73 19.33 -6.40
CA PRO A 265 10.89 18.43 -6.47
C PRO A 265 11.41 18.18 -5.05
N MET A 266 11.84 16.96 -4.76
CA MET A 266 12.33 16.63 -3.42
C MET A 266 13.70 17.26 -3.14
N ASN A 267 14.53 17.41 -4.18
CA ASN A 267 15.88 17.95 -4.04
C ASN A 267 16.29 18.67 -5.33
N GLN A 268 17.52 19.19 -5.37
CA GLN A 268 17.96 19.96 -6.53
C GLN A 268 18.07 19.12 -7.79
N ASN A 269 18.45 17.85 -7.66
CA ASN A 269 18.50 17.00 -8.85
C ASN A 269 17.11 16.85 -9.48
N ALA A 270 16.09 16.64 -8.68
CA ALA A 270 14.72 16.58 -9.20
C ALA A 270 14.27 17.93 -9.75
N ALA A 271 14.69 19.03 -9.11
CA ALA A 271 14.29 20.37 -9.54
C ALA A 271 14.73 20.67 -10.97
N ARG A 272 15.90 20.16 -11.39
CA ARG A 272 16.41 20.38 -12.75
C ARG A 272 15.48 19.83 -13.82
N ASN A 273 14.66 18.83 -13.49
CA ASN A 273 13.79 18.17 -14.45
C ASN A 273 12.31 18.27 -14.05
N ILE A 274 11.96 19.28 -13.27
CA ILE A 274 10.59 19.43 -12.78
C ILE A 274 9.56 19.51 -13.91
N GLU A 275 9.92 20.08 -15.05
CA GLU A 275 8.98 20.21 -16.16
C GLU A 275 8.61 18.86 -16.78
N ASN A 276 9.40 17.83 -16.53
CA ASN A 276 9.20 16.49 -17.07
C ASN A 276 8.84 15.48 -15.96
N TRP A 277 8.28 15.97 -14.86
CA TRP A 277 8.00 15.11 -13.71
C TRP A 277 7.13 13.90 -14.05
N SER A 278 6.23 14.05 -15.03
CA SER A 278 5.21 13.04 -15.32
C SER A 278 5.56 12.11 -16.48
N THR A 279 6.67 12.33 -17.16
CA THR A 279 7.06 11.49 -18.30
C THR A 279 8.37 10.76 -18.00
N TYR A 280 8.56 9.63 -18.64
CA TYR A 280 9.66 8.72 -18.28
C TYR A 280 10.64 8.52 -19.43
N LEU A 281 11.91 8.43 -19.08
CA LEU A 281 12.96 7.97 -19.99
C LEU A 281 12.95 6.43 -20.05
N GLY A 282 13.56 5.90 -21.11
CA GLY A 282 13.92 4.48 -21.13
C GLY A 282 15.11 4.22 -20.19
N PRO A 283 15.56 2.96 -20.13
CA PRO A 283 16.69 2.64 -19.26
C PRO A 283 17.92 3.49 -19.59
N THR A 284 18.51 4.11 -18.58
CA THR A 284 19.56 5.09 -18.73
C THR A 284 20.70 4.81 -17.76
N GLU A 285 21.85 4.43 -18.26
CA GLU A 285 23.02 4.18 -17.43
C GLU A 285 23.40 5.45 -16.68
N GLY A 286 23.67 5.31 -15.37
CA GLY A 286 24.09 6.46 -14.55
C GLY A 286 22.97 7.40 -14.13
N PHE A 287 21.71 7.02 -14.38
CA PHE A 287 20.58 7.86 -13.95
C PHE A 287 20.61 8.06 -12.45
N ILE A 288 20.44 9.30 -12.01
CA ILE A 288 20.33 9.64 -10.59
C ILE A 288 18.88 9.86 -10.29
N GLU A 289 18.35 9.16 -9.28
CA GLU A 289 16.91 9.17 -8.99
C GLU A 289 16.36 10.58 -8.84
N GLN A 290 15.11 10.73 -9.26
CA GLN A 290 14.37 11.99 -9.15
C GLN A 290 13.07 11.69 -8.42
N VAL A 291 12.79 12.45 -7.38
CA VAL A 291 11.60 12.24 -6.55
C VAL A 291 10.75 13.50 -6.57
N TYR A 292 9.45 13.32 -6.82
CA TYR A 292 8.48 14.41 -6.91
C TYR A 292 7.37 14.21 -5.89
N LEU A 293 6.99 15.31 -5.24
CA LEU A 293 6.07 15.32 -4.10
C LEU A 293 4.80 16.02 -4.54
N LEU A 294 3.67 15.30 -4.50
CA LEU A 294 2.40 15.80 -5.00
C LEU A 294 1.36 15.91 -3.88
N GLU A 295 0.48 16.91 -4.00
CA GLU A 295 -0.70 17.00 -3.14
C GLU A 295 -1.91 16.67 -4.01
N PRO A 296 -2.41 15.43 -3.91
CA PRO A 296 -3.52 15.01 -4.75
C PRO A 296 -4.81 15.79 -4.54
N UNK A 297 -5.54 15.85 -5.52
CA UNK A 297 -6.72 16.53 -5.52
C UNK A 297 -7.79 15.54 -5.50
N GLY A 298 -8.64 15.51 -4.45
CA GLY A 298 -9.80 14.66 -4.34
C GLY A 298 -11.04 15.30 -4.93
N ASP A 299 -11.99 14.46 -5.30
CA ASP A 299 -13.28 14.93 -5.77
C ASP A 299 -14.19 15.25 -4.56
N GLU A 300 -15.50 15.43 -4.81
CA GLU A 300 -16.46 15.76 -3.75
C GLU A 300 -16.56 14.67 -2.68
N ASN A 301 -16.13 13.45 -2.98
CA ASN A 301 -16.08 12.36 -2.02
C ASN A 301 -14.68 12.10 -1.50
N SER A 302 -13.75 13.02 -1.77
CA SER A 302 -12.34 12.90 -1.42
C SER A 302 -11.61 11.76 -2.13
N SER A 303 -12.18 11.26 -3.21
CA SER A 303 -11.57 10.19 -4.00
C SER A 303 -10.58 10.76 -5.00
N THR A 304 -9.47 10.06 -5.18
CA THR A 304 -8.46 10.43 -6.18
C THR A 304 -7.89 9.20 -6.86
N MET A 305 -6.99 9.42 -7.79
CA MET A 305 -6.42 8.34 -8.57
C MET A 305 -5.04 8.71 -9.11
N ALA A 306 -4.30 7.70 -9.50
CA ALA A 306 -3.10 7.86 -10.33
C ALA A 306 -3.06 6.73 -11.34
N LEU A 307 -2.51 7.02 -12.52
CA LEU A 307 -2.35 6.06 -13.60
C LEU A 307 -0.91 6.03 -14.04
N LEU A 308 -0.40 4.86 -14.37
CA LEU A 308 0.81 4.72 -15.17
C LEU A 308 0.38 4.15 -16.52
N VAL A 309 0.72 4.86 -17.60
CA VAL A 309 0.25 4.55 -18.95
C VAL A 309 1.47 4.35 -19.85
N ASN A 310 1.48 3.28 -20.64
CA ASN A 310 2.58 3.02 -21.56
C ASN A 310 2.60 4.02 -22.72
N ALA A 311 3.64 3.98 -23.54
CA ALA A 311 3.87 4.97 -24.60
C ALA A 311 2.73 5.02 -25.63
N ASN A 312 2.16 3.87 -25.97
CA ASN A 312 1.08 3.79 -26.98
C ASN A 312 -0.31 4.04 -26.40
N ALA A 313 -0.43 4.23 -25.07
CA ALA A 313 -1.71 4.43 -24.40
C ALA A 313 -2.70 3.27 -24.64
N ASP A 314 -2.16 2.06 -24.68
CA ASP A 314 -2.97 0.84 -24.81
C ASP A 314 -2.81 -0.12 -23.64
N LEU A 315 -2.01 0.27 -22.64
CA LEU A 315 -1.81 -0.49 -21.42
C LEU A 315 -1.62 0.49 -20.28
N ALA A 316 -2.35 0.29 -19.18
CA ALA A 316 -2.23 1.16 -18.00
C ALA A 316 -2.49 0.36 -16.74
N THR A 317 -2.01 0.90 -15.63
CA THR A 317 -2.42 0.46 -14.31
C THR A 317 -2.89 1.66 -13.51
N SER A 318 -3.83 1.43 -12.60
CA SER A 318 -4.44 2.49 -11.79
C SER A 318 -4.34 2.17 -10.32
N VAL A 319 -4.29 3.24 -9.52
CA VAL A 319 -4.53 3.15 -8.09
C VAL A 319 -5.52 4.25 -7.72
N ARG A 320 -6.50 3.89 -6.86
CA ARG A 320 -7.51 4.82 -6.35
C ARG A 320 -7.51 4.77 -4.84
N TRP A 321 -7.65 5.94 -4.22
CA TRP A 321 -7.67 6.01 -2.76
C TRP A 321 -8.40 7.28 -2.33
N ASN A 322 -8.58 7.42 -1.02
CA ASN A 322 -9.23 8.58 -0.43
C ASN A 322 -8.18 9.53 0.16
N VAL A 323 -8.22 10.80 -0.24
CA VAL A 323 -7.20 11.76 0.21
C VAL A 323 -7.31 12.09 1.70
N THR A 324 -8.45 11.81 2.34
CA THR A 324 -8.52 11.96 3.80
C THR A 324 -7.75 10.86 4.52
N GLU A 325 -7.59 9.71 3.88
CA GLU A 325 -6.76 8.63 4.42
C GLU A 325 -5.29 8.84 4.11
N LEU A 326 -5.00 9.16 2.85
CA LEU A 326 -3.63 9.30 2.35
C LEU A 326 -3.54 10.60 1.56
N PRO A 327 -3.19 11.71 2.24
CA PRO A 327 -3.27 13.04 1.60
C PRO A 327 -2.14 13.37 0.64
N TYR A 328 -1.09 12.53 0.56
CA TYR A 328 0.12 12.86 -0.19
C TYR A 328 0.47 11.74 -1.15
N LEU A 329 1.19 12.10 -2.22
CA LEU A 329 1.64 11.15 -3.23
C LEU A 329 3.09 11.46 -3.59
N THR A 330 3.94 10.44 -3.55
CA THR A 330 5.31 10.57 -4.02
C THR A 330 5.46 9.80 -5.32
N ILE A 331 6.11 10.42 -6.30
CA ILE A 331 6.54 9.76 -7.54
C ILE A 331 8.06 9.65 -7.46
N TRP A 332 8.55 8.42 -7.38
CA TRP A 332 9.98 8.13 -7.36
C TRP A 332 10.38 7.60 -8.72
N LYS A 333 11.30 8.28 -9.40
CA LYS A 333 11.74 7.88 -10.74
C LYS A 333 13.17 7.36 -10.63
N ASN A 334 13.35 6.10 -11.02
CA ASN A 334 14.68 5.51 -11.10
C ASN A 334 14.83 4.78 -12.43
N THR A 335 14.87 5.55 -13.50
CA THR A 335 14.98 4.99 -14.85
C THR A 335 16.45 4.69 -15.18
N ALA A 336 17.08 3.96 -14.29
CA ALA A 336 18.45 3.49 -14.42
C ALA A 336 18.52 2.38 -15.47
N SER A 337 19.70 1.81 -15.66
CA SER A 337 19.85 0.66 -16.56
C SER A 337 19.01 -0.52 -16.03
N ILE A 338 18.71 -1.45 -16.91
CA ILE A 338 17.97 -2.65 -16.54
C ILE A 338 18.67 -3.39 -15.40
N GLU A 339 20.00 -3.50 -15.48
CA GLU A 339 20.79 -4.22 -14.47
C GLU A 339 20.71 -3.55 -13.09
N ASP A 340 20.49 -2.24 -13.07
CA ASP A 340 20.45 -1.47 -11.81
C ASP A 340 19.02 -1.24 -11.32
N GLY A 341 18.02 -1.87 -11.95
CA GLY A 341 16.66 -1.84 -11.45
C GLY A 341 15.81 -0.70 -12.00
N TYR A 342 15.57 -0.72 -13.30
CA TYR A 342 14.68 0.25 -13.99
C TYR A 342 13.28 0.21 -13.38
N VAL A 343 12.82 1.32 -12.78
CA VAL A 343 11.59 1.28 -11.97
C VAL A 343 11.06 2.70 -11.73
N THR A 344 9.76 2.80 -11.44
CA THR A 344 9.17 4.00 -10.84
C THR A 344 8.31 3.60 -9.64
N GLY A 345 8.30 4.45 -8.61
CA GLY A 345 7.40 4.30 -7.47
C GLY A 345 6.24 5.27 -7.58
N ILE A 346 5.03 4.78 -7.30
CA ILE A 346 3.82 5.60 -7.22
C ILE A 346 3.24 5.33 -5.84
N GLU A 347 3.28 6.32 -4.95
CA GLU A 347 3.30 6.07 -3.52
C GLU A 347 2.30 6.93 -2.73
N PRO A 348 1.02 6.55 -2.69
CA PRO A 348 0.07 7.22 -1.79
C PRO A 348 0.49 7.06 -0.32
N ALA A 349 0.37 8.13 0.47
CA ALA A 349 0.99 8.12 1.79
C ALA A 349 0.37 9.13 2.75
N THR A 350 0.68 8.95 4.04
CA THR A 350 0.32 9.92 5.07
C THR A 350 1.25 11.13 5.09
N GLY A 351 2.40 11.05 4.43
CA GLY A 351 3.38 12.13 4.35
C GLY A 351 4.35 11.88 3.23
N PHE A 352 5.38 12.70 3.16
CA PHE A 352 6.44 12.55 2.16
C PHE A 352 7.61 11.77 2.73
N PRO A 353 8.54 11.30 1.89
CA PRO A 353 9.61 10.40 2.37
C PRO A 353 10.82 11.11 2.96
N PHE A 354 10.68 12.29 3.49
CA PHE A 354 11.72 12.90 4.32
C PHE A 354 11.78 12.20 5.67
N ASN A 355 12.85 12.41 6.39
CA ASN A 355 13.00 11.94 7.77
C ASN A 355 11.81 12.40 8.61
N ARG A 356 11.40 11.58 9.59
CA ARG A 356 10.22 11.88 10.42
C ARG A 356 10.30 13.25 11.09
N MET A 357 11.50 13.72 11.49
CA MET A 357 11.61 15.04 12.12
C MET A 357 11.19 16.14 11.14
N VAL A 358 11.58 16.02 9.88
CA VAL A 358 11.17 16.96 8.84
C VAL A 358 9.65 16.89 8.66
N GLU A 359 9.11 15.68 8.54
CA GLU A 359 7.68 15.50 8.33
C GLU A 359 6.88 16.05 9.50
N ARG A 360 7.38 15.88 10.72
CA ARG A 360 6.70 16.44 11.90
C ARG A 360 6.66 17.96 11.84
N ARG A 361 7.76 18.60 11.44
CA ARG A 361 7.80 20.06 11.33
C ARG A 361 6.79 20.60 10.32
N TYR A 362 6.52 19.82 9.27
CA TYR A 362 5.53 20.21 8.25
C TYR A 362 4.10 19.77 8.60
N GLY A 363 3.89 19.14 9.77
CA GLY A 363 2.55 18.72 10.19
C GLY A 363 2.05 17.48 9.46
N ARG A 364 2.95 16.62 8.96
CA ARG A 364 2.58 15.46 8.16
C ARG A 364 2.81 14.13 8.88
N VAL A 365 2.86 14.14 10.21
CA VAL A 365 2.97 12.89 10.98
C VAL A 365 1.70 12.71 11.79
N PRO A 366 0.80 11.84 11.36
CA PRO A 366 -0.45 11.63 12.10
C PRO A 366 -0.23 10.88 13.40
N LYS A 367 -1.23 10.96 14.28
CA LYS A 367 -1.22 10.26 15.56
C LYS A 367 -2.49 9.43 15.70
N LEU A 368 -2.33 8.28 16.34
CA LEU A 368 -3.45 7.47 16.80
C LEU A 368 -3.59 7.66 18.31
N SER A 369 -4.78 7.99 18.77
CA SER A 369 -5.06 8.00 20.19
C SER A 369 -4.96 6.58 20.76
N ALA A 370 -4.82 6.48 22.09
CA ALA A 370 -4.81 5.16 22.75
C ALA A 370 -6.07 4.38 22.33
N GLY A 371 -5.90 3.18 21.82
CA GLY A 371 -6.99 2.32 21.38
C GLY A 371 -7.61 2.67 20.04
N GLU A 372 -7.15 3.71 19.37
CA GLU A 372 -7.71 4.11 18.08
C GLU A 372 -7.26 3.16 16.96
N THR A 373 -8.19 2.90 16.04
CA THR A 373 -7.91 2.18 14.79
C THR A 373 -8.23 3.09 13.62
N ARG A 374 -7.36 3.10 12.62
CA ARG A 374 -7.57 3.92 11.41
C ARG A 374 -7.45 3.04 10.18
N SER A 375 -8.33 3.29 9.20
CA SER A 375 -8.47 2.43 8.02
C SER A 375 -7.92 3.12 6.77
N PHE A 376 -7.40 2.32 5.86
CA PHE A 376 -6.82 2.76 4.58
C PHE A 376 -7.25 1.76 3.51
N THR A 377 -7.76 2.27 2.39
CA THR A 377 -8.21 1.41 1.29
C THR A 377 -7.63 1.92 -0.02
N LEU A 378 -7.05 1.00 -0.79
CA LEU A 378 -6.53 1.30 -2.13
C LEU A 378 -7.08 0.28 -3.10
N ASP A 379 -7.58 0.77 -4.24
CA ASP A 379 -8.08 -0.08 -5.32
C ASP A 379 -7.14 0.00 -6.51
N PHE A 380 -6.76 -1.15 -7.02
CA PHE A 380 -5.80 -1.27 -8.13
C PHE A 380 -6.45 -1.97 -9.31
N GLY A 381 -5.99 -1.62 -10.51
CA GLY A 381 -6.46 -2.28 -11.71
C GLY A 381 -5.41 -2.32 -12.81
N ILE A 382 -5.58 -3.25 -13.75
CA ILE A 382 -4.78 -3.37 -14.96
C ILE A 382 -5.75 -3.19 -16.13
N HIS A 383 -5.41 -2.35 -17.09
CA HIS A 383 -6.34 -1.90 -18.13
C HIS A 383 -5.70 -2.06 -19.51
N LEU A 384 -6.45 -2.67 -20.42
CA LEU A 384 -5.98 -2.98 -21.77
C LEU A 384 -6.85 -2.31 -22.83
N GLY A 385 -6.19 -1.83 -23.86
CA GLY A 385 -6.84 -1.29 -25.05
C GLY A 385 -6.95 0.22 -25.02
N ASN A 386 -6.80 0.82 -26.19
CA ASN A 386 -6.79 2.28 -26.31
C ASN A 386 -8.09 2.92 -25.80
N ASP A 387 -9.23 2.25 -26.02
CA ASP A 387 -10.51 2.82 -25.58
C ASP A 387 -10.58 2.88 -24.06
N GLN A 388 -10.27 1.79 -23.36
CA GLN A 388 -10.35 1.73 -21.92
C GLN A 388 -9.30 2.65 -21.28
N VAL A 389 -8.07 2.62 -21.80
CA VAL A 389 -7.00 3.46 -21.28
C VAL A 389 -7.34 4.94 -21.55
N GLY A 390 -7.86 5.25 -22.75
CA GLY A 390 -8.27 6.62 -23.07
C GLY A 390 -9.34 7.16 -22.14
N GLU A 391 -10.30 6.34 -21.74
CA GLU A 391 -11.33 6.76 -20.79
C GLU A 391 -10.71 7.10 -19.42
N LEU A 392 -9.74 6.34 -18.99
CA LEU A 392 -9.08 6.62 -17.72
C LEU A 392 -8.24 7.90 -17.81
N ILE A 393 -7.57 8.12 -18.90
CA ILE A 393 -6.86 9.37 -19.13
C ILE A 393 -7.81 10.55 -19.10
N UNK A 394 -8.73 10.33 -19.59
CA UNK A 394 -9.71 11.30 -19.59
C UNK A 394 -10.22 11.62 -18.29
N GLU A 395 -10.53 10.64 -17.54
CA GLU A 395 -10.95 10.86 -16.16
C GLU A 395 -9.92 11.66 -15.38
N ALA A 396 -8.68 11.24 -15.44
CA ALA A 396 -7.61 11.92 -14.70
C ALA A 396 -7.46 13.37 -15.17
N THR A 397 -7.55 13.61 -16.47
CA THR A 397 -7.43 14.94 -17.04
C THR A 397 -8.60 15.83 -16.61
N ASP A 398 -9.81 15.28 -16.60
CA ASP A 398 -11.00 16.02 -16.15
C ASP A 398 -10.90 16.40 -14.67
N ARG A 399 -10.42 15.49 -13.84
CA ARG A 399 -10.19 15.81 -12.43
C ARG A 399 -9.17 16.95 -12.28
N GLN A 400 -8.11 16.91 -13.06
CA GLN A 400 -7.07 17.96 -13.01
C GLN A 400 -7.61 19.31 -13.50
N SER A 401 -8.54 19.31 -14.45
CA SER A 401 -8.99 20.55 -15.08
C SER A 401 -9.68 21.51 -14.12
N SER A 402 -10.23 21.00 -13.03
CA SER A 402 -10.90 21.85 -12.04
C SER A 402 -9.91 22.59 -11.14
N THR A 403 -8.66 22.15 -11.10
CA THR A 403 -7.62 22.77 -10.24
C THR A 403 -6.32 22.80 -11.04
N PRO A 404 -5.86 23.99 -11.46
CA PRO A 404 -4.59 24.06 -12.20
C PRO A 404 -3.45 23.52 -11.34
N LEU A 405 -2.60 22.69 -11.94
CA LEU A 405 -1.44 22.15 -11.26
C LEU A 405 -0.40 23.26 -11.06
N GLN A 406 -0.02 23.47 -9.81
CA GLN A 406 1.05 24.40 -9.47
C GLN A 406 2.38 23.65 -9.50
N ILE A 407 3.28 24.04 -10.40
CA ILE A 407 4.62 23.45 -10.46
C ILE A 407 5.55 24.30 -9.61
N ILE A 408 6.05 23.71 -8.54
CA ILE A 408 6.96 24.38 -7.61
C ILE A 408 8.38 24.05 -8.03
N LYS A 409 9.21 25.06 -8.15
CA LYS A 409 10.50 24.88 -8.82
C LYS A 409 11.65 24.64 -7.85
N GLN A 410 11.42 24.84 -6.55
CA GLN A 410 12.47 24.69 -5.55
C GLN A 410 12.10 23.61 -4.55
N PRO A 411 13.08 22.82 -4.10
CA PRO A 411 12.80 21.83 -3.06
C PRO A 411 12.38 22.50 -1.74
N PRO A 412 11.62 21.77 -0.92
CA PRO A 412 11.27 22.32 0.41
C PRO A 412 12.49 22.37 1.32
N ALA A 413 12.44 23.28 2.29
CA ALA A 413 13.47 23.34 3.31
C ALA A 413 13.40 22.11 4.22
N THR A 414 14.56 21.57 4.60
CA THR A 414 14.62 20.38 5.44
C THR A 414 15.37 20.64 6.76
N GLU A 415 15.82 21.88 7.05
CA GLU A 415 16.50 22.26 8.30
C GLU A 415 15.63 23.18 9.14
#